data_0cc80ee86d7c2e874f2b6e75bd6ec35e
#
_entry.id   0cc80ee86d7c2e874f2b6e75bd6ec35e
#
_cell.length_a   1.000
_cell.length_b   1.000
_cell.length_c   1.000
_cell.angle_alpha   90.00
_cell.angle_beta   90.00
_cell.angle_gamma   90.00
#
_symmetry.space_group_name_H-M   'P 1'
#
loop_
_entity.id
_entity.type
_entity.pdbx_description
1 polymer ?
#
loop_
_entity_poly.entity_id
_entity_poly.type
_entity_poly.pdbx_seq_one_letter_code
_entity_poly.pdbx_strand_id
1 'polypeptide(L)'
;MINFACVFYGDKYSKPPTDPWSYVRNLYNMVERNLTIPYRFICFTDNTIIHKRKEFKGKDIQFRQFKRHDFEGWFNKLQLFSPQSELEGDTLYMDLDVVIMKNIDDMATIGESKNFVGMNDFNPSSGLFNSSIMRFNNKYHNIIWNEYMKRRGDFSKCHGDQEIISQIIKDKEDTISFPNEWTQSYKWFNREGKRFHIDKMTYEKDPNSKVCVFHGSPNPHESPQ
;
A
#
# COMPACT_ATOMS: atom_id res chain seq x y z
N MET A 1 -14.75 -4.15 12.60
CA MET A 1 -13.30 -3.88 12.79
C MET A 1 -12.58 -4.23 11.50
N ILE A 2 -11.77 -3.32 10.97
CA ILE A 2 -11.03 -3.50 9.71
C ILE A 2 -9.57 -3.88 9.99
N ASN A 3 -8.90 -4.58 9.06
CA ASN A 3 -7.46 -4.69 9.08
C ASN A 3 -6.85 -3.48 8.37
N PHE A 4 -5.88 -2.83 8.99
CA PHE A 4 -4.96 -1.94 8.30
C PHE A 4 -3.66 -2.70 8.07
N ALA A 5 -3.24 -2.88 6.84
CA ALA A 5 -2.09 -3.71 6.50
C ALA A 5 -0.99 -2.93 5.78
N CYS A 6 0.25 -3.26 6.08
CA CYS A 6 1.42 -2.84 5.32
C CYS A 6 2.41 -3.99 5.15
N VAL A 7 3.36 -3.82 4.23
CA VAL A 7 4.38 -4.81 3.91
C VAL A 7 5.76 -4.20 4.07
N PHE A 8 6.60 -4.80 4.89
CA PHE A 8 8.00 -4.46 5.05
C PHE A 8 8.88 -5.67 4.73
N TYR A 9 9.82 -5.52 3.80
CA TYR A 9 10.72 -6.61 3.40
C TYR A 9 12.13 -6.11 3.17
N GLY A 10 13.11 -6.95 3.50
CA GLY A 10 14.52 -6.74 3.23
C GLY A 10 15.05 -5.40 3.70
N ASP A 11 16.00 -4.89 2.95
CA ASP A 11 16.68 -3.63 3.25
C ASP A 11 16.15 -2.43 2.45
N LYS A 12 14.88 -2.47 2.04
CA LYS A 12 14.30 -1.47 1.11
C LYS A 12 14.57 -0.02 1.54
N TYR A 13 14.63 0.27 2.83
CA TYR A 13 14.85 1.63 3.35
C TYR A 13 16.12 1.73 4.20
N SER A 14 17.08 0.82 4.01
CA SER A 14 18.27 0.69 4.85
C SER A 14 19.40 1.68 4.57
N LYS A 15 19.24 2.58 3.60
CA LYS A 15 20.27 3.57 3.29
C LYS A 15 20.34 4.64 4.39
N PRO A 16 21.52 4.92 4.97
CA PRO A 16 21.67 6.02 5.91
C PRO A 16 21.19 7.36 5.32
N PRO A 17 20.61 8.26 6.12
CA PRO A 17 20.58 8.25 7.60
C PRO A 17 19.35 7.55 8.21
N THR A 18 18.57 6.79 7.45
CA THR A 18 17.27 6.27 7.88
C THR A 18 17.40 4.95 8.63
N ASP A 19 16.70 4.85 9.75
CA ASP A 19 16.30 3.57 10.30
C ASP A 19 15.13 3.04 9.48
N PRO A 20 15.25 1.92 8.75
CA PRO A 20 14.20 1.42 7.87
C PRO A 20 12.88 1.16 8.60
N TRP A 21 12.94 0.82 9.88
CA TRP A 21 11.77 0.59 10.73
C TRP A 21 11.02 1.87 11.09
N SER A 22 11.65 3.02 10.90
CA SER A 22 10.98 4.31 11.08
C SER A 22 9.76 4.45 10.16
N TYR A 23 9.79 3.83 8.98
CA TYR A 23 8.67 3.84 8.04
C TYR A 23 7.43 3.14 8.62
N VAL A 24 7.60 1.95 9.20
CA VAL A 24 6.49 1.23 9.86
C VAL A 24 5.95 2.03 11.04
N ARG A 25 6.85 2.58 11.88
CA ARG A 25 6.46 3.42 13.01
C ARG A 25 5.72 4.68 12.57
N ASN A 26 6.21 5.35 11.54
CA ASN A 26 5.60 6.58 11.03
C ASN A 26 4.23 6.30 10.43
N LEU A 27 4.08 5.23 9.64
CA LEU A 27 2.79 4.82 9.11
C LEU A 27 1.81 4.48 10.24
N TYR A 28 2.23 3.70 11.24
CA TYR A 28 1.41 3.42 12.42
C TYR A 28 0.92 4.70 13.10
N ASN A 29 1.83 5.64 13.37
CA ASN A 29 1.48 6.90 14.02
C ASN A 29 0.54 7.76 13.17
N MET A 30 0.66 7.72 11.83
CA MET A 30 -0.27 8.42 10.94
C MET A 30 -1.64 7.77 10.94
N VAL A 31 -1.70 6.44 10.94
CA VAL A 31 -2.97 5.69 11.04
C VAL A 31 -3.67 5.97 12.37
N GLU A 32 -2.93 5.90 13.49
CA GLU A 32 -3.46 6.17 14.82
C GLU A 32 -4.12 7.57 14.93
N ARG A 33 -3.58 8.56 14.21
CA ARG A 33 -4.15 9.92 14.18
C ARG A 33 -5.31 10.11 13.21
N ASN A 34 -5.39 9.31 12.15
CA ASN A 34 -6.25 9.59 10.99
C ASN A 34 -7.27 8.49 10.68
N LEU A 35 -7.25 7.35 11.38
CA LEU A 35 -8.24 6.27 11.27
C LEU A 35 -8.94 6.12 12.62
N THR A 36 -10.22 6.53 12.69
CA THR A 36 -10.96 6.60 13.97
C THR A 36 -11.87 5.40 14.19
N ILE A 37 -12.19 4.64 13.14
CA ILE A 37 -12.97 3.40 13.27
C ILE A 37 -12.11 2.28 13.85
N PRO A 38 -12.69 1.26 14.52
CA PRO A 38 -11.94 0.15 15.09
C PRO A 38 -11.13 -0.62 14.05
N TYR A 39 -9.83 -0.74 14.25
CA TYR A 39 -8.91 -1.43 13.33
C TYR A 39 -7.89 -2.30 14.06
N ARG A 40 -7.24 -3.20 13.33
CA ARG A 40 -6.03 -3.92 13.71
C ARG A 40 -4.90 -3.50 12.78
N PHE A 41 -3.77 -3.05 13.32
CA PHE A 41 -2.60 -2.72 12.49
C PHE A 41 -1.73 -3.97 12.31
N ILE A 42 -1.51 -4.39 11.07
CA ILE A 42 -0.80 -5.61 10.72
C ILE A 42 0.36 -5.25 9.78
N CYS A 43 1.58 -5.58 10.17
CA CYS A 43 2.77 -5.43 9.34
C CYS A 43 3.29 -6.81 8.94
N PHE A 44 3.22 -7.14 7.66
CA PHE A 44 3.85 -8.34 7.11
C PHE A 44 5.33 -8.09 6.85
N THR A 45 6.18 -9.01 7.28
CA THR A 45 7.64 -8.84 7.19
C THR A 45 8.38 -10.17 7.12
N ASP A 46 9.57 -10.14 6.57
CA ASP A 46 10.55 -11.22 6.61
C ASP A 46 11.37 -11.25 7.91
N ASN A 47 11.28 -10.21 8.73
CA ASN A 47 12.04 -10.07 9.97
C ASN A 47 11.17 -10.28 11.22
N THR A 48 11.29 -11.45 11.83
CA THR A 48 10.49 -11.85 13.00
C THR A 48 10.95 -11.25 14.33
N ILE A 49 12.13 -10.64 14.39
CA ILE A 49 12.68 -10.11 15.65
C ILE A 49 12.22 -8.68 15.94
N ILE A 50 11.56 -8.07 14.98
CA ILE A 50 11.17 -6.67 15.01
C ILE A 50 10.30 -6.27 16.21
N HIS A 51 9.40 -7.13 16.66
CA HIS A 51 8.54 -6.85 17.80
C HIS A 51 9.30 -6.56 19.11
N LYS A 52 10.58 -6.96 19.18
CA LYS A 52 11.47 -6.73 20.32
C LYS A 52 12.11 -5.34 20.33
N ARG A 53 11.98 -4.58 19.24
CA ARG A 53 12.58 -3.26 19.15
C ARG A 53 11.86 -2.26 20.05
N LYS A 54 12.64 -1.39 20.71
CA LYS A 54 12.15 -0.43 21.71
C LYS A 54 11.12 0.55 21.13
N GLU A 55 11.27 0.95 19.87
CA GLU A 55 10.39 1.89 19.18
C GLU A 55 8.96 1.40 18.97
N PHE A 56 8.74 0.09 19.09
CA PHE A 56 7.40 -0.52 19.00
C PHE A 56 6.79 -0.85 20.35
N LYS A 57 7.53 -0.59 21.45
CA LYS A 57 7.01 -0.82 22.79
C LYS A 57 5.76 0.05 23.05
N GLY A 58 4.66 -0.58 23.43
CA GLY A 58 3.38 0.09 23.69
C GLY A 58 2.55 0.41 22.43
N LYS A 59 2.98 -0.02 21.24
CA LYS A 59 2.20 0.08 20.01
C LYS A 59 1.48 -1.24 19.74
N ASP A 60 0.20 -1.14 19.38
CA ASP A 60 -0.61 -2.32 19.02
C ASP A 60 -0.40 -2.68 17.54
N ILE A 61 0.79 -3.22 17.24
CA ILE A 61 1.17 -3.68 15.91
C ILE A 61 1.31 -5.20 15.92
N GLN A 62 0.55 -5.87 15.07
CA GLN A 62 0.71 -7.29 14.81
C GLN A 62 1.75 -7.50 13.71
N PHE A 63 2.91 -8.03 14.04
CA PHE A 63 3.91 -8.42 13.05
C PHE A 63 3.65 -9.85 12.61
N ARG A 64 3.45 -10.04 11.30
CA ARG A 64 3.23 -11.35 10.66
C ARG A 64 4.36 -11.68 9.71
N GLN A 65 4.90 -12.89 9.83
CA GLN A 65 5.94 -13.35 8.93
C GLN A 65 5.35 -13.77 7.58
N PHE A 66 6.06 -13.45 6.49
CA PHE A 66 5.78 -14.07 5.20
C PHE A 66 5.90 -15.59 5.30
N LYS A 67 4.95 -16.29 4.71
CA LYS A 67 4.91 -17.76 4.70
C LYS A 67 5.68 -18.38 3.54
N ARG A 68 5.95 -17.57 2.52
CA ARG A 68 6.70 -17.99 1.33
C ARG A 68 7.95 -17.14 1.18
N HIS A 69 9.05 -17.81 0.84
CA HIS A 69 10.38 -17.18 0.67
C HIS A 69 10.81 -17.11 -0.79
N ASP A 70 9.94 -17.53 -1.72
CA ASP A 70 10.17 -17.48 -3.16
C ASP A 70 9.59 -16.22 -3.82
N PHE A 71 9.21 -15.23 -3.01
CA PHE A 71 8.82 -13.91 -3.45
C PHE A 71 9.92 -12.89 -3.08
N GLU A 72 10.30 -12.06 -4.04
CA GLU A 72 11.34 -11.06 -3.85
C GLU A 72 10.78 -9.65 -4.01
N GLY A 73 11.36 -8.69 -3.29
CA GLY A 73 11.03 -7.29 -3.41
C GLY A 73 9.53 -7.02 -3.21
N TRP A 74 8.97 -6.18 -4.07
CA TRP A 74 7.55 -5.79 -4.03
C TRP A 74 6.58 -6.94 -4.31
N PHE A 75 7.01 -8.05 -4.95
CA PHE A 75 6.17 -9.23 -5.11
C PHE A 75 5.72 -9.87 -3.78
N ASN A 76 6.41 -9.58 -2.67
CA ASN A 76 5.96 -9.98 -1.34
C ASN A 76 4.55 -9.44 -1.00
N LYS A 77 4.12 -8.34 -1.62
CA LYS A 77 2.75 -7.79 -1.46
C LYS A 77 1.67 -8.78 -1.90
N LEU A 78 1.95 -9.63 -2.88
CA LEU A 78 1.00 -10.65 -3.33
C LEU A 78 0.64 -11.67 -2.24
N GLN A 79 1.50 -11.84 -1.23
CA GLN A 79 1.24 -12.72 -0.09
C GLN A 79 0.10 -12.23 0.80
N LEU A 80 -0.29 -10.96 0.73
CA LEU A 80 -1.49 -10.42 1.40
C LEU A 80 -2.76 -11.14 0.94
N PHE A 81 -2.78 -11.60 -0.30
CA PHE A 81 -3.90 -12.30 -0.91
C PHE A 81 -3.85 -13.83 -0.71
N SER A 82 -2.80 -14.34 -0.07
CA SER A 82 -2.69 -15.75 0.28
C SER A 82 -3.68 -16.11 1.39
N PRO A 83 -4.32 -17.29 1.32
CA PRO A 83 -5.09 -17.82 2.45
C PRO A 83 -4.27 -17.89 3.75
N GLN A 84 -2.95 -18.01 3.63
CA GLN A 84 -2.02 -18.07 4.77
C GLN A 84 -1.72 -16.68 5.37
N SER A 85 -2.21 -15.58 4.79
CA SER A 85 -2.09 -14.23 5.37
C SER A 85 -2.92 -14.08 6.65
N GLU A 86 -3.95 -14.93 6.82
CA GLU A 86 -4.88 -14.88 7.94
C GLU A 86 -5.59 -13.52 8.08
N LEU A 87 -5.73 -12.81 6.95
CA LEU A 87 -6.51 -11.59 6.90
C LEU A 87 -7.98 -11.97 6.71
N GLU A 88 -8.79 -11.72 7.73
CA GLU A 88 -10.24 -11.94 7.70
C GLU A 88 -10.98 -10.62 7.64
N GLY A 89 -12.05 -10.56 6.83
CA GLY A 89 -12.87 -9.36 6.65
C GLY A 89 -12.20 -8.36 5.71
N ASP A 90 -12.53 -7.09 5.91
CA ASP A 90 -12.04 -6.00 5.08
C ASP A 90 -10.63 -5.58 5.48
N THR A 91 -9.81 -5.29 4.50
CA THR A 91 -8.43 -4.84 4.67
C THR A 91 -8.20 -3.56 3.88
N LEU A 92 -7.77 -2.49 4.55
CA LEU A 92 -7.17 -1.32 3.94
C LEU A 92 -5.64 -1.50 3.95
N TYR A 93 -5.04 -1.55 2.80
CA TYR A 93 -3.60 -1.66 2.61
C TYR A 93 -3.00 -0.32 2.18
N MET A 94 -1.87 0.03 2.75
CA MET A 94 -1.04 1.14 2.25
C MET A 94 0.44 0.76 2.22
N ASP A 95 1.15 1.22 1.18
CA ASP A 95 2.62 1.16 1.13
C ASP A 95 3.22 2.01 2.24
N LEU A 96 4.46 1.70 2.60
CA LEU A 96 5.18 2.40 3.68
C LEU A 96 5.63 3.81 3.30
N ASP A 97 5.72 4.10 2.00
CA ASP A 97 6.14 5.38 1.45
C ASP A 97 4.96 6.30 1.08
N VAL A 98 3.90 6.23 1.87
CA VAL A 98 2.78 7.17 1.81
C VAL A 98 2.80 8.12 3.01
N VAL A 99 2.20 9.30 2.83
CA VAL A 99 1.94 10.26 3.92
C VAL A 99 0.43 10.48 4.04
N ILE A 100 -0.13 10.07 5.19
CA ILE A 100 -1.55 10.29 5.50
C ILE A 100 -1.70 11.70 6.07
N MET A 101 -2.46 12.54 5.38
CA MET A 101 -2.58 13.97 5.68
C MET A 101 -3.90 14.34 6.35
N LYS A 102 -4.94 13.49 6.21
CA LYS A 102 -6.28 13.70 6.74
C LYS A 102 -6.91 12.39 7.20
N ASN A 103 -8.11 12.48 7.81
CA ASN A 103 -8.91 11.32 8.16
C ASN A 103 -9.16 10.40 6.95
N ILE A 104 -8.98 9.10 7.14
CA ILE A 104 -9.09 8.06 6.12
C ILE A 104 -10.22 7.04 6.40
N ASP A 105 -11.15 7.36 7.30
CA ASP A 105 -12.28 6.46 7.59
C ASP A 105 -13.09 6.14 6.33
N ASP A 106 -13.30 7.14 5.46
CA ASP A 106 -14.00 6.94 4.18
C ASP A 106 -13.25 5.97 3.27
N MET A 107 -11.90 6.01 3.27
CA MET A 107 -11.10 5.06 2.49
C MET A 107 -11.23 3.64 3.02
N ALA A 108 -11.41 3.50 4.32
CA ALA A 108 -11.59 2.22 4.97
C ALA A 108 -12.99 1.62 4.76
N THR A 109 -14.00 2.45 4.48
CA THR A 109 -15.42 2.06 4.41
C THR A 109 -16.05 2.17 3.02
N ILE A 110 -15.39 2.83 2.06
CA ILE A 110 -15.91 3.01 0.71
C ILE A 110 -16.25 1.69 0.03
N GLY A 111 -17.36 1.65 -0.65
CA GLY A 111 -17.87 0.49 -1.36
C GLY A 111 -18.47 -0.57 -0.44
N GLU A 112 -19.01 -1.60 -1.04
CA GLU A 112 -19.53 -2.77 -0.32
C GLU A 112 -18.37 -3.68 0.09
N SER A 113 -18.58 -4.51 1.12
CA SER A 113 -17.59 -5.46 1.62
C SER A 113 -17.10 -6.48 0.57
N LYS A 114 -17.80 -6.61 -0.56
CA LYS A 114 -17.43 -7.50 -1.67
C LYS A 114 -16.51 -6.85 -2.70
N ASN A 115 -16.36 -5.52 -2.68
CA ASN A 115 -15.61 -4.80 -3.68
C ASN A 115 -14.10 -4.87 -3.44
N PHE A 116 -13.36 -4.80 -4.52
CA PHE A 116 -11.98 -4.35 -4.50
C PHE A 116 -11.96 -2.85 -4.83
N VAL A 117 -11.29 -2.07 -4.03
CA VAL A 117 -11.11 -0.64 -4.28
C VAL A 117 -9.63 -0.38 -4.48
N GLY A 118 -9.26 0.06 -5.67
CA GLY A 118 -7.89 0.44 -6.03
C GLY A 118 -7.73 1.93 -6.20
N MET A 119 -6.51 2.41 -6.15
CA MET A 119 -6.18 3.76 -6.55
C MET A 119 -5.90 3.78 -8.05
N ASN A 120 -6.46 4.74 -8.80
CA ASN A 120 -6.06 4.94 -10.20
C ASN A 120 -4.58 5.35 -10.27
N ASP A 121 -3.86 4.84 -11.27
CA ASP A 121 -2.47 5.24 -11.49
C ASP A 121 -2.38 6.75 -11.76
N PHE A 122 -1.30 7.37 -11.30
CA PHE A 122 -1.01 8.78 -11.57
C PHE A 122 -0.62 9.04 -13.03
N ASN A 123 -0.17 8.01 -13.75
CA ASN A 123 -0.04 8.03 -15.20
C ASN A 123 -1.35 7.55 -15.83
N PRO A 124 -2.21 8.42 -16.36
CA PRO A 124 -3.51 8.04 -16.89
C PRO A 124 -3.41 7.12 -18.12
N SER A 125 -2.28 7.13 -18.82
CA SER A 125 -2.06 6.26 -19.99
C SER A 125 -1.67 4.83 -19.64
N SER A 126 -1.39 4.52 -18.36
CA SER A 126 -1.04 3.17 -17.93
C SER A 126 -2.24 2.22 -18.01
N GLY A 127 -3.45 2.72 -17.75
CA GLY A 127 -4.67 1.94 -17.63
C GLY A 127 -4.65 0.95 -16.45
N LEU A 128 -3.76 1.17 -15.47
CA LEU A 128 -3.56 0.31 -14.31
C LEU A 128 -4.14 0.92 -13.04
N PHE A 129 -4.43 0.07 -12.07
CA PHE A 129 -4.55 0.49 -10.68
C PHE A 129 -3.16 0.64 -10.08
N ASN A 130 -2.95 1.68 -9.28
CA ASN A 130 -1.75 1.80 -8.47
C ASN A 130 -1.92 1.02 -7.16
N SER A 131 -1.02 0.11 -6.88
CA SER A 131 -1.10 -0.82 -5.74
C SER A 131 -0.63 -0.23 -4.41
N SER A 132 -0.28 1.06 -4.38
CA SER A 132 0.16 1.71 -3.13
C SER A 132 -0.95 1.86 -2.10
N ILE A 133 -2.21 1.92 -2.55
CA ILE A 133 -3.39 1.97 -1.67
C ILE A 133 -4.46 1.05 -2.25
N MET A 134 -4.91 0.09 -1.45
CA MET A 134 -5.94 -0.87 -1.84
C MET A 134 -6.86 -1.16 -0.66
N ARG A 135 -8.17 -1.30 -0.93
CA ARG A 135 -9.12 -1.90 0.01
C ARG A 135 -9.69 -3.17 -0.61
N PHE A 136 -9.70 -4.24 0.12
CA PHE A 136 -10.18 -5.53 -0.35
C PHE A 136 -10.69 -6.40 0.80
N ASN A 137 -11.41 -7.47 0.46
CA ASN A 137 -11.90 -8.45 1.42
C ASN A 137 -11.52 -9.89 1.01
N ASN A 138 -11.95 -10.86 1.79
CA ASN A 138 -11.62 -12.27 1.60
C ASN A 138 -11.97 -12.83 0.20
N LYS A 139 -12.97 -12.28 -0.50
CA LYS A 139 -13.29 -12.69 -1.87
C LYS A 139 -12.10 -12.45 -2.78
N TYR A 140 -11.47 -11.29 -2.67
CA TYR A 140 -10.32 -10.92 -3.51
C TYR A 140 -9.03 -11.59 -3.09
N HIS A 141 -8.88 -11.99 -1.83
CA HIS A 141 -7.79 -12.88 -1.43
C HIS A 141 -7.73 -14.09 -2.34
N ASN A 142 -8.81 -14.85 -2.42
CA ASN A 142 -8.85 -16.07 -3.21
C ASN A 142 -8.71 -15.81 -4.71
N ILE A 143 -9.34 -14.75 -5.24
CA ILE A 143 -9.29 -14.43 -6.66
C ILE A 143 -7.85 -14.09 -7.08
N ILE A 144 -7.22 -13.11 -6.42
CA ILE A 144 -5.90 -12.62 -6.80
C ILE A 144 -4.85 -13.71 -6.59
N TRP A 145 -4.87 -14.37 -5.42
CA TRP A 145 -3.90 -15.42 -5.13
C TRP A 145 -4.00 -16.62 -6.06
N ASN A 146 -5.20 -17.15 -6.27
CA ASN A 146 -5.39 -18.33 -7.10
C ASN A 146 -5.06 -18.05 -8.56
N GLU A 147 -5.47 -16.91 -9.11
CA GLU A 147 -5.11 -16.54 -10.48
C GLU A 147 -3.59 -16.33 -10.63
N TYR A 148 -2.95 -15.66 -9.66
CA TYR A 148 -1.51 -15.51 -9.69
C TYR A 148 -0.80 -16.87 -9.64
N MET A 149 -1.17 -17.75 -8.70
CA MET A 149 -0.52 -19.06 -8.57
C MET A 149 -0.73 -19.95 -9.79
N LYS A 150 -1.90 -19.89 -10.41
CA LYS A 150 -2.22 -20.64 -11.64
C LYS A 150 -1.43 -20.15 -12.85
N ARG A 151 -1.20 -18.84 -12.94
CA ARG A 151 -0.62 -18.16 -14.11
C ARG A 151 0.74 -17.54 -13.82
N ARG A 152 1.46 -18.02 -12.81
CA ARG A 152 2.72 -17.43 -12.36
C ARG A 152 3.75 -17.29 -13.48
N GLY A 153 3.79 -18.24 -14.41
CA GLY A 153 4.66 -18.18 -15.58
C GLY A 153 4.32 -17.02 -16.53
N ASP A 154 3.03 -16.73 -16.72
CA ASP A 154 2.56 -15.62 -17.57
C ASP A 154 2.98 -14.27 -17.00
N PHE A 155 3.00 -14.15 -15.68
CA PHE A 155 3.37 -12.94 -14.96
C PHE A 155 4.87 -12.73 -14.80
N SER A 156 5.71 -13.64 -15.31
CA SER A 156 7.17 -13.52 -15.21
C SER A 156 7.75 -12.28 -15.92
N LYS A 157 6.99 -11.69 -16.83
CA LYS A 157 7.34 -10.47 -17.56
C LYS A 157 6.83 -9.18 -16.90
N CYS A 158 6.01 -9.30 -15.86
CA CYS A 158 5.52 -8.13 -15.14
C CYS A 158 6.64 -7.50 -14.32
N HIS A 159 6.71 -6.16 -14.32
CA HIS A 159 7.72 -5.42 -13.59
C HIS A 159 7.43 -5.35 -12.09
N GLY A 160 6.17 -5.60 -11.67
CA GLY A 160 5.80 -5.53 -10.27
C GLY A 160 4.40 -6.06 -9.96
N ASP A 161 4.07 -6.03 -8.69
CA ASP A 161 2.78 -6.46 -8.14
C ASP A 161 1.60 -5.66 -8.71
N GLN A 162 1.79 -4.36 -8.99
CA GLN A 162 0.77 -3.49 -9.56
C GLN A 162 0.22 -4.01 -10.88
N GLU A 163 1.10 -4.43 -11.81
CA GLU A 163 0.71 -4.96 -13.11
C GLU A 163 -0.07 -6.27 -12.94
N ILE A 164 0.39 -7.15 -12.06
CA ILE A 164 -0.25 -8.44 -11.78
C ILE A 164 -1.64 -8.25 -11.21
N ILE A 165 -1.75 -7.46 -10.15
CA ILE A 165 -3.03 -7.18 -9.49
C ILE A 165 -4.00 -6.56 -10.51
N SER A 166 -3.57 -5.52 -11.23
CA SER A 166 -4.41 -4.85 -12.22
C SER A 166 -4.92 -5.79 -13.31
N GLN A 167 -4.06 -6.66 -13.84
CA GLN A 167 -4.47 -7.63 -14.87
C GLN A 167 -5.49 -8.65 -14.36
N ILE A 168 -5.43 -9.01 -13.08
CA ILE A 168 -6.36 -9.98 -12.50
C ILE A 168 -7.73 -9.35 -12.22
N ILE A 169 -7.76 -8.07 -11.79
CA ILE A 169 -8.99 -7.44 -11.30
C ILE A 169 -9.68 -6.51 -12.30
N LYS A 170 -9.01 -6.06 -13.37
CA LYS A 170 -9.51 -5.01 -14.29
C LYS A 170 -10.89 -5.28 -14.89
N ASP A 171 -11.21 -6.57 -15.12
CA ASP A 171 -12.46 -6.98 -15.75
C ASP A 171 -13.49 -7.50 -14.72
N LYS A 172 -13.28 -7.21 -13.43
CA LYS A 172 -14.21 -7.61 -12.37
C LYS A 172 -15.23 -6.50 -12.12
N GLU A 173 -16.52 -6.81 -12.27
CA GLU A 173 -17.64 -5.86 -12.17
C GLU A 173 -17.74 -5.17 -10.80
N ASP A 174 -17.22 -5.80 -9.75
CA ASP A 174 -17.24 -5.27 -8.39
C ASP A 174 -15.91 -4.62 -7.97
N THR A 175 -15.09 -4.22 -8.94
CA THR A 175 -13.89 -3.43 -8.74
C THR A 175 -14.19 -1.96 -9.00
N ILE A 176 -13.87 -1.11 -8.03
CA ILE A 176 -14.04 0.35 -8.12
C ILE A 176 -12.73 1.07 -7.79
N SER A 177 -12.69 2.37 -8.08
CA SER A 177 -11.56 3.23 -7.71
C SER A 177 -11.90 4.13 -6.53
N PHE A 178 -10.89 4.43 -5.71
CA PHE A 178 -10.98 5.60 -4.82
C PHE A 178 -11.21 6.87 -5.64
N PRO A 179 -11.96 7.86 -5.11
CA PRO A 179 -12.02 9.19 -5.71
C PRO A 179 -10.61 9.75 -5.94
N ASN A 180 -10.36 10.25 -7.15
CA ASN A 180 -9.02 10.70 -7.53
C ASN A 180 -8.49 11.83 -6.65
N GLU A 181 -9.37 12.70 -6.17
CA GLU A 181 -9.06 13.81 -5.28
C GLU A 181 -8.60 13.38 -3.87
N TRP A 182 -8.83 12.13 -3.48
CA TRP A 182 -8.38 11.63 -2.17
C TRP A 182 -6.91 11.30 -2.13
N THR A 183 -6.28 11.15 -3.30
CA THR A 183 -4.88 10.76 -3.40
C THR A 183 -4.12 11.67 -4.34
N GLN A 184 -2.94 12.11 -3.92
CA GLN A 184 -2.03 12.85 -4.79
C GLN A 184 -0.66 12.19 -4.84
N SER A 185 0.02 12.35 -5.97
CA SER A 185 1.42 11.97 -6.09
C SER A 185 2.30 13.09 -5.59
N TYR A 186 3.41 12.74 -4.92
CA TYR A 186 4.47 13.69 -4.63
C TYR A 186 5.20 14.18 -5.89
N LYS A 187 5.15 13.41 -7.01
CA LYS A 187 5.95 13.67 -8.22
C LYS A 187 5.17 13.98 -9.49
N TRP A 188 3.87 13.68 -9.51
CA TRP A 188 3.06 13.82 -10.70
C TRP A 188 1.94 14.82 -10.48
N PHE A 189 1.76 15.74 -11.42
CA PHE A 189 0.64 16.68 -11.38
C PHE A 189 -0.68 15.94 -11.57
N ASN A 190 -1.50 15.90 -10.54
CA ASN A 190 -2.92 15.56 -10.52
C ASN A 190 -3.41 14.64 -11.67
N ARG A 191 -2.69 13.54 -11.95
CA ARG A 191 -3.00 12.60 -13.05
C ARG A 191 -3.03 13.22 -14.44
N GLU A 192 -2.27 14.30 -14.67
CA GLU A 192 -2.10 14.90 -16.00
C GLU A 192 -1.00 14.21 -16.83
N GLY A 193 -0.39 13.16 -16.33
CA GLY A 193 0.72 12.48 -16.98
C GLY A 193 2.04 13.27 -17.00
N LYS A 194 2.08 14.41 -16.30
CA LYS A 194 3.28 15.26 -16.20
C LYS A 194 3.98 15.04 -14.88
N ARG A 195 5.29 14.81 -14.92
CA ARG A 195 6.12 14.76 -13.72
C ARG A 195 6.56 16.15 -13.30
N PHE A 196 6.65 16.39 -12.01
CA PHE A 196 7.41 17.51 -11.48
C PHE A 196 8.89 17.36 -11.84
N HIS A 197 9.55 18.44 -12.19
CA HIS A 197 11.01 18.46 -12.20
C HIS A 197 11.51 18.44 -10.76
N ILE A 198 12.30 17.43 -10.39
CA ILE A 198 12.80 17.22 -9.03
C ILE A 198 13.51 18.46 -8.48
N ASP A 199 14.22 19.18 -9.34
CA ASP A 199 14.96 20.42 -8.99
C ASP A 199 14.07 21.66 -8.79
N LYS A 200 12.79 21.57 -9.12
CA LYS A 200 11.84 22.71 -9.07
C LYS A 200 10.56 22.35 -8.31
N MET A 201 10.61 21.33 -7.47
CA MET A 201 9.43 20.86 -6.74
C MET A 201 8.99 21.91 -5.71
N THR A 202 8.03 22.74 -6.11
CA THR A 202 7.09 23.31 -5.16
C THR A 202 5.97 22.29 -4.99
N TYR A 203 6.06 21.46 -3.97
CA TYR A 203 4.98 20.58 -3.60
C TYR A 203 3.80 21.42 -3.13
N GLU A 204 2.74 21.45 -3.92
CA GLU A 204 1.46 22.03 -3.50
C GLU A 204 0.55 20.92 -3.00
N LYS A 205 0.20 21.03 -1.73
CA LYS A 205 -0.77 20.12 -1.12
C LYS A 205 -2.15 20.40 -1.70
N ASP A 206 -2.73 19.38 -2.36
CA ASP A 206 -4.13 19.43 -2.77
C ASP A 206 -5.01 19.48 -1.49
N PRO A 207 -5.87 20.52 -1.34
CA PRO A 207 -6.72 20.66 -0.15
C PRO A 207 -7.70 19.50 0.03
N ASN A 208 -8.02 18.73 -1.00
CA ASN A 208 -8.92 17.58 -0.93
C ASN A 208 -8.20 16.26 -0.69
N SER A 209 -6.89 16.22 -0.92
CA SER A 209 -6.12 14.98 -0.78
C SER A 209 -6.01 14.53 0.68
N LYS A 210 -6.27 13.24 0.89
CA LYS A 210 -6.13 12.55 2.18
C LYS A 210 -4.77 11.87 2.32
N VAL A 211 -4.22 11.39 1.20
CA VAL A 211 -2.95 10.65 1.17
C VAL A 211 -2.06 11.15 0.04
N CYS A 212 -0.81 11.43 0.36
CA CYS A 212 0.25 11.67 -0.60
C CYS A 212 1.08 10.41 -0.80
N VAL A 213 1.28 9.99 -2.05
CA VAL A 213 2.01 8.78 -2.42
C VAL A 213 3.39 9.15 -2.98
N PHE A 214 4.42 8.58 -2.37
CA PHE A 214 5.80 8.67 -2.84
C PHE A 214 6.16 7.36 -3.56
N HIS A 215 6.21 7.38 -4.87
CA HIS A 215 6.55 6.17 -5.64
C HIS A 215 7.92 6.32 -6.29
N GLY A 216 8.89 5.52 -5.84
CA GLY A 216 10.31 5.62 -6.22
C GLY A 216 11.01 6.79 -5.51
N SER A 217 12.01 7.41 -6.15
CA SER A 217 12.72 8.57 -5.57
C SER A 217 12.05 9.90 -5.92
N PRO A 218 12.04 10.91 -5.01
CA PRO A 218 12.51 10.82 -3.64
C PRO A 218 11.56 10.02 -2.74
N ASN A 219 12.09 9.42 -1.69
CA ASN A 219 11.29 8.87 -0.59
C ASN A 219 10.86 10.01 0.37
N PRO A 220 9.87 9.78 1.27
CA PRO A 220 9.43 10.82 2.21
C PRO A 220 10.55 11.46 3.03
N HIS A 221 11.57 10.70 3.43
CA HIS A 221 12.71 11.21 4.21
C HIS A 221 13.72 12.01 3.39
N GLU A 222 13.69 11.91 2.07
CA GLU A 222 14.59 12.60 1.14
C GLU A 222 13.96 13.91 0.64
N SER A 223 12.67 14.13 0.93
CA SER A 223 11.97 15.34 0.51
C SER A 223 12.31 16.52 1.42
N PRO A 224 12.47 17.76 0.88
CA PRO A 224 12.56 18.95 1.71
C PRO A 224 11.28 19.08 2.57
N GLN A 225 11.49 19.44 3.84
CA GLN A 225 10.40 19.68 4.81
C GLN A 225 9.69 20.98 4.51
#